data_cbf8c02116fd7507969eccd3dce91121
#
_entry.id   cbf8c02116fd7507969eccd3dce91121
#
_cell.length_a   1.000
_cell.length_b   1.000
_cell.length_c   1.000
_cell.angle_alpha   90.00
_cell.angle_beta   90.00
_cell.angle_gamma   90.00
#
_symmetry.space_group_name_H-M   'P 1'
#
loop_
_entity.id
_entity.type
_entity.pdbx_description
1 polymer ?
#
loop_
_entity_poly.entity_id
_entity_poly.type
_entity_poly.pdbx_seq_one_letter_code
_entity_poly.pdbx_strand_id
1 'polypeptide(L)'
;MEKNEPNQNKYDAALAKYNTQLDDTEVAAQIAKIIAEKVPGNHTEEVKKFLFHCIDLTTLNTTDSDESVMKFTQKVNQFDEEFPDLENVAAICVYPNFAEIVKSTLEVEDVKIACVSAGFPSSQTFTEVKVAETAMALMEGADEIDIVISVGKFLSGDYENMCEEIQELKDVCKEHHMKVILETGALKSASNIMKASILSMYSGADFIKTSTGKQQPAATPEAAYVMCRAIKEYYDKTGNKVGFKPAGGINTVNDAVIYYTIVKEVLGEEWLNNQWFRLGTSRLANLLLSDIKGMEMKFF
;
A
#
# COMPACT_ATOMS: atom_id res chain seq x y z
N MET A 1 -34.53 -10.66 35.93
CA MET A 1 -33.80 -11.19 34.77
C MET A 1 -33.40 -9.98 33.96
N GLU A 2 -32.25 -9.41 34.27
CA GLU A 2 -31.60 -8.36 33.40
C GLU A 2 -31.19 -9.04 32.10
N LYS A 3 -31.73 -8.52 31.00
CA LYS A 3 -31.23 -8.91 29.69
C LYS A 3 -29.80 -8.37 29.59
N ASN A 4 -28.80 -9.24 29.67
CA ASN A 4 -27.47 -8.93 29.26
C ASN A 4 -27.57 -8.48 27.80
N GLU A 5 -27.45 -7.18 27.56
CA GLU A 5 -27.14 -6.67 26.23
C GLU A 5 -25.81 -7.32 25.83
N PRO A 6 -25.68 -7.86 24.59
CA PRO A 6 -24.41 -8.42 24.14
C PRO A 6 -23.37 -7.31 24.25
N ASN A 7 -22.29 -7.60 24.97
CA ASN A 7 -21.15 -6.70 25.11
C ASN A 7 -20.68 -6.39 23.68
N GLN A 8 -21.07 -5.22 23.15
CA GLN A 8 -20.71 -4.82 21.80
C GLN A 8 -19.20 -4.69 21.78
N ASN A 9 -18.53 -5.57 21.01
CA ASN A 9 -17.09 -5.56 20.87
C ASN A 9 -16.64 -4.15 20.40
N LYS A 10 -15.52 -3.61 20.94
CA LYS A 10 -14.98 -2.29 20.58
C LYS A 10 -14.83 -2.08 19.07
N TYR A 11 -14.58 -3.16 18.31
CA TYR A 11 -14.44 -3.15 16.86
C TYR A 11 -15.78 -3.01 16.13
N ASP A 12 -16.81 -3.70 16.60
CA ASP A 12 -18.18 -3.53 16.07
C ASP A 12 -18.69 -2.10 16.34
N ALA A 13 -18.39 -1.56 17.52
CA ALA A 13 -18.71 -0.17 17.85
C ALA A 13 -17.94 0.84 16.97
N ALA A 14 -16.71 0.54 16.60
CA ALA A 14 -15.96 1.34 15.64
C ALA A 14 -16.59 1.29 14.25
N LEU A 15 -16.90 0.09 13.74
CA LEU A 15 -17.53 -0.10 12.43
C LEU A 15 -18.92 0.53 12.34
N ALA A 16 -19.71 0.53 13.43
CA ALA A 16 -21.04 1.14 13.46
C ALA A 16 -21.04 2.66 13.20
N LYS A 17 -19.88 3.32 13.31
CA LYS A 17 -19.72 4.75 12.99
C LYS A 17 -19.64 5.04 11.50
N TYR A 18 -19.52 4.02 10.65
CA TYR A 18 -19.25 4.13 9.21
C TYR A 18 -20.34 3.42 8.40
N ASN A 19 -20.56 3.88 7.17
CA ASN A 19 -21.36 3.12 6.23
C ASN A 19 -20.54 1.98 5.63
N THR A 20 -20.57 0.82 6.29
CA THR A 20 -19.85 -0.37 5.86
C THR A 20 -20.68 -1.32 4.98
N GLN A 21 -21.93 -1.02 4.73
CA GLN A 21 -22.80 -1.79 3.85
C GLN A 21 -22.80 -1.10 2.48
N LEU A 22 -21.94 -1.57 1.57
CA LEU A 22 -21.77 -1.02 0.23
C LEU A 22 -22.31 -1.99 -0.81
N ASP A 23 -22.94 -1.46 -1.85
CA ASP A 23 -23.35 -2.22 -3.03
C ASP A 23 -22.22 -2.23 -4.05
N ASP A 24 -21.76 -3.42 -4.44
CA ASP A 24 -20.65 -3.58 -5.40
C ASP A 24 -21.01 -3.01 -6.79
N THR A 25 -22.28 -3.06 -7.18
CA THR A 25 -22.75 -2.51 -8.46
C THR A 25 -22.72 -0.98 -8.46
N GLU A 26 -23.13 -0.36 -7.34
CA GLU A 26 -23.05 1.10 -7.18
C GLU A 26 -21.57 1.56 -7.16
N VAL A 27 -20.70 0.85 -6.47
CA VAL A 27 -19.25 1.13 -6.46
C VAL A 27 -18.69 1.05 -7.88
N ALA A 28 -19.00 -0.01 -8.62
CA ALA A 28 -18.56 -0.17 -10.00
C ALA A 28 -19.07 0.97 -10.92
N ALA A 29 -20.31 1.38 -10.76
CA ALA A 29 -20.88 2.48 -11.53
C ALA A 29 -20.21 3.82 -11.21
N GLN A 30 -19.94 4.12 -9.95
CA GLN A 30 -19.28 5.34 -9.53
C GLN A 30 -17.85 5.42 -10.06
N ILE A 31 -17.08 4.35 -9.94
CA ILE A 31 -15.70 4.35 -10.43
C ILE A 31 -15.63 4.42 -11.96
N ALA A 32 -16.54 3.73 -12.67
CA ALA A 32 -16.63 3.82 -14.13
C ALA A 32 -16.88 5.26 -14.58
N LYS A 33 -17.73 5.99 -13.88
CA LYS A 33 -17.98 7.42 -14.16
C LYS A 33 -16.74 8.28 -13.93
N ILE A 34 -16.04 8.11 -12.79
CA ILE A 34 -14.80 8.84 -12.48
C ILE A 34 -13.76 8.57 -13.58
N ILE A 35 -13.57 7.31 -13.97
CA ILE A 35 -12.62 6.92 -15.01
C ILE A 35 -12.95 7.61 -16.33
N ALA A 36 -14.20 7.54 -16.77
CA ALA A 36 -14.61 8.11 -18.06
C ALA A 36 -14.48 9.64 -18.11
N GLU A 37 -14.83 10.33 -17.02
CA GLU A 37 -14.91 11.78 -17.00
C GLU A 37 -13.57 12.47 -16.63
N LYS A 38 -12.74 11.83 -15.79
CA LYS A 38 -11.61 12.49 -15.14
C LYS A 38 -10.23 11.98 -15.58
N VAL A 39 -10.09 10.70 -15.88
CA VAL A 39 -8.80 10.11 -16.28
C VAL A 39 -8.21 10.78 -17.52
N PRO A 40 -8.98 11.08 -18.60
CA PRO A 40 -8.40 11.72 -19.78
C PRO A 40 -7.71 13.05 -19.50
N GLY A 41 -8.22 13.84 -18.56
CA GLY A 41 -7.65 15.13 -18.16
C GLY A 41 -6.40 15.04 -17.30
N ASN A 42 -6.11 13.86 -16.74
CA ASN A 42 -4.94 13.61 -15.87
C ASN A 42 -3.77 12.91 -16.61
N HIS A 43 -3.89 12.65 -17.92
CA HIS A 43 -2.81 12.10 -18.73
C HIS A 43 -1.78 13.16 -19.14
N THR A 44 -1.20 13.86 -18.16
CA THR A 44 -0.19 14.89 -18.40
C THR A 44 1.20 14.40 -18.04
N GLU A 45 2.24 15.06 -18.53
CA GLU A 45 3.63 14.73 -18.21
C GLU A 45 3.92 14.94 -16.72
N GLU A 46 3.37 16.01 -16.12
CA GLU A 46 3.51 16.31 -14.70
C GLU A 46 2.94 15.19 -13.84
N VAL A 47 1.77 14.65 -14.19
CA VAL A 47 1.16 13.53 -13.47
C VAL A 47 2.04 12.26 -13.61
N LYS A 48 2.62 12.01 -14.78
CA LYS A 48 3.50 10.85 -14.98
C LYS A 48 4.80 10.96 -14.18
N LYS A 49 5.41 12.15 -14.13
CA LYS A 49 6.59 12.44 -13.30
C LYS A 49 6.26 12.25 -11.81
N PHE A 50 5.14 12.80 -11.37
CA PHE A 50 4.64 12.62 -10.01
C PHE A 50 4.41 11.14 -9.67
N LEU A 51 3.77 10.37 -10.57
CA LEU A 51 3.53 8.94 -10.38
C LEU A 51 4.81 8.14 -10.28
N PHE A 52 5.84 8.51 -11.06
CA PHE A 52 7.16 7.90 -10.97
C PHE A 52 7.78 8.12 -9.59
N HIS A 53 7.74 9.35 -9.08
CA HIS A 53 8.23 9.70 -7.74
C HIS A 53 7.44 9.02 -6.59
N CYS A 54 6.23 8.54 -6.85
CA CYS A 54 5.42 7.80 -5.87
C CYS A 54 5.65 6.27 -5.89
N ILE A 55 6.57 5.76 -6.70
CA ILE A 55 6.82 4.31 -6.80
C ILE A 55 7.56 3.79 -5.57
N ASP A 56 7.02 2.74 -4.95
CA ASP A 56 7.79 1.78 -4.17
C ASP A 56 8.31 0.71 -5.15
N LEU A 57 9.56 0.89 -5.61
CA LEU A 57 10.20 0.03 -6.60
C LEU A 57 10.47 -1.34 -5.97
N THR A 58 9.75 -2.36 -6.43
CA THR A 58 9.59 -3.62 -5.70
C THR A 58 10.29 -4.77 -6.39
N THR A 59 11.12 -5.51 -5.66
CA THR A 59 11.56 -6.86 -6.02
C THR A 59 11.25 -7.83 -4.88
N LEU A 60 10.36 -8.78 -5.17
CA LEU A 60 9.89 -9.81 -4.22
C LEU A 60 9.83 -11.16 -4.97
N ASN A 61 10.91 -11.49 -5.68
CA ASN A 61 11.01 -12.75 -6.42
C ASN A 61 11.63 -13.82 -5.52
N THR A 62 11.23 -15.07 -5.73
CA THR A 62 11.84 -16.21 -5.05
C THR A 62 13.33 -16.38 -5.40
N THR A 63 13.75 -15.79 -6.51
CA THR A 63 15.12 -15.84 -7.03
C THR A 63 15.98 -14.63 -6.65
N ASP A 64 15.44 -13.70 -5.85
CA ASP A 64 16.23 -12.57 -5.37
C ASP A 64 17.40 -13.05 -4.51
N SER A 65 18.54 -12.42 -4.69
CA SER A 65 19.80 -12.70 -3.99
C SER A 65 20.47 -11.39 -3.61
N ASP A 66 21.46 -11.45 -2.71
CA ASP A 66 22.26 -10.29 -2.30
C ASP A 66 22.80 -9.54 -3.53
N GLU A 67 23.36 -10.26 -4.50
CA GLU A 67 23.91 -9.69 -5.72
C GLU A 67 22.83 -9.01 -6.58
N SER A 68 21.66 -9.63 -6.75
CA SER A 68 20.58 -9.06 -7.55
C SER A 68 19.97 -7.82 -6.90
N VAL A 69 19.77 -7.84 -5.57
CA VAL A 69 19.25 -6.70 -4.81
C VAL A 69 20.27 -5.56 -4.76
N MET A 70 21.56 -5.86 -4.59
CA MET A 70 22.62 -4.86 -4.66
C MET A 70 22.62 -4.15 -6.04
N LYS A 71 22.59 -4.90 -7.15
CA LYS A 71 22.51 -4.32 -8.51
C LYS A 71 21.25 -3.49 -8.72
N PHE A 72 20.13 -3.95 -8.19
CA PHE A 72 18.86 -3.25 -8.23
C PHE A 72 18.94 -1.89 -7.50
N THR A 73 19.56 -1.87 -6.31
CA THR A 73 19.78 -0.64 -5.53
C THR A 73 20.76 0.30 -6.22
N GLN A 74 21.83 -0.22 -6.84
CA GLN A 74 22.77 0.59 -7.62
C GLN A 74 22.09 1.31 -8.78
N LYS A 75 21.05 0.73 -9.39
CA LYS A 75 20.27 1.42 -10.43
C LYS A 75 19.52 2.64 -9.85
N VAL A 76 19.03 2.54 -8.63
CA VAL A 76 18.39 3.67 -7.95
C VAL A 76 19.41 4.79 -7.68
N ASN A 77 20.64 4.46 -7.27
CA ASN A 77 21.70 5.45 -7.08
C ASN A 77 22.08 6.16 -8.40
N GLN A 78 22.15 5.42 -9.51
CA GLN A 78 22.50 5.97 -10.83
C GLN A 78 21.40 6.83 -11.43
N PHE A 79 20.15 6.74 -10.92
CA PHE A 79 19.00 7.40 -11.52
C PHE A 79 19.14 8.92 -11.57
N ASP A 80 19.60 9.55 -10.49
CA ASP A 80 19.69 11.01 -10.37
C ASP A 80 20.72 11.60 -11.35
N GLU A 81 21.80 10.85 -11.66
CA GLU A 81 22.80 11.25 -12.66
C GLU A 81 22.27 11.08 -14.09
N GLU A 82 21.55 9.99 -14.36
CA GLU A 82 21.02 9.67 -15.68
C GLU A 82 19.77 10.51 -16.04
N PHE A 83 18.98 10.91 -15.04
CA PHE A 83 17.73 11.63 -15.22
C PHE A 83 17.60 12.84 -14.27
N PRO A 84 18.49 13.84 -14.39
CA PRO A 84 18.53 14.98 -13.44
C PRO A 84 17.27 15.85 -13.43
N ASP A 85 16.39 15.68 -14.42
CA ASP A 85 15.11 16.41 -14.53
C ASP A 85 13.93 15.65 -13.86
N LEU A 86 14.19 14.50 -13.24
CA LEU A 86 13.17 13.66 -12.61
C LEU A 86 13.53 13.38 -11.16
N GLU A 87 12.55 13.42 -10.27
CA GLU A 87 12.71 12.94 -8.91
C GLU A 87 12.75 11.41 -8.89
N ASN A 88 13.60 10.84 -8.04
CA ASN A 88 13.77 9.39 -7.88
C ASN A 88 12.50 8.72 -7.34
N VAL A 89 12.47 7.40 -7.33
CA VAL A 89 11.38 6.61 -6.73
C VAL A 89 11.27 6.86 -5.21
N ALA A 90 10.09 6.64 -4.64
CA ALA A 90 9.85 6.91 -3.21
C ALA A 90 10.55 5.90 -2.29
N ALA A 91 10.60 4.64 -2.70
CA ALA A 91 11.21 3.58 -1.90
C ALA A 91 11.69 2.40 -2.76
N ILE A 92 12.62 1.64 -2.20
CA ILE A 92 12.95 0.27 -2.64
C ILE A 92 12.22 -0.69 -1.69
N CYS A 93 11.44 -1.64 -2.24
CA CYS A 93 10.68 -2.61 -1.46
C CYS A 93 11.19 -4.02 -1.70
N VAL A 94 11.65 -4.69 -0.62
CA VAL A 94 12.34 -5.99 -0.64
C VAL A 94 11.83 -6.93 0.45
N TYR A 95 12.28 -8.18 0.44
CA TYR A 95 12.15 -9.09 1.59
C TYR A 95 13.03 -8.62 2.77
N PRO A 96 12.65 -8.91 4.02
CA PRO A 96 13.31 -8.35 5.21
C PRO A 96 14.80 -8.72 5.31
N ASN A 97 15.19 -9.91 4.84
CA ASN A 97 16.58 -10.36 4.85
C ASN A 97 17.52 -9.58 3.89
N PHE A 98 16.98 -8.70 3.06
CA PHE A 98 17.76 -7.84 2.18
C PHE A 98 17.84 -6.38 2.65
N ALA A 99 17.27 -6.05 3.83
CA ALA A 99 17.29 -4.70 4.36
C ALA A 99 18.71 -4.14 4.49
N GLU A 100 19.64 -4.92 5.08
CA GLU A 100 21.05 -4.56 5.25
C GLU A 100 21.76 -4.32 3.92
N ILE A 101 21.51 -5.17 2.91
CA ILE A 101 22.11 -5.01 1.57
C ILE A 101 21.64 -3.69 0.92
N VAL A 102 20.35 -3.39 0.99
CA VAL A 102 19.84 -2.12 0.49
C VAL A 102 20.45 -0.96 1.27
N LYS A 103 20.45 -1.02 2.61
CA LYS A 103 20.99 0.02 3.48
C LYS A 103 22.47 0.31 3.22
N SER A 104 23.26 -0.72 3.03
CA SER A 104 24.71 -0.57 2.78
C SER A 104 25.04 -0.12 1.35
N THR A 105 24.10 -0.30 0.40
CA THR A 105 24.32 0.02 -1.03
C THR A 105 23.67 1.35 -1.44
N LEU A 106 22.57 1.76 -0.78
CA LEU A 106 21.80 2.95 -1.13
C LEU A 106 22.58 4.22 -0.73
N GLU A 107 22.84 5.10 -1.69
CA GLU A 107 23.59 6.34 -1.54
C GLU A 107 22.69 7.58 -1.57
N VAL A 108 21.50 7.48 -2.19
CA VAL A 108 20.54 8.58 -2.28
C VAL A 108 19.73 8.71 -1.00
N GLU A 109 19.57 9.94 -0.49
CA GLU A 109 18.99 10.20 0.84
C GLU A 109 17.46 10.12 0.86
N ASP A 110 16.78 10.48 -0.22
CA ASP A 110 15.31 10.65 -0.26
C ASP A 110 14.55 9.35 -0.56
N VAL A 111 15.24 8.27 -0.91
CA VAL A 111 14.63 6.96 -1.19
C VAL A 111 14.58 6.13 0.08
N LYS A 112 13.37 5.68 0.47
CA LYS A 112 13.16 4.86 1.67
C LYS A 112 13.42 3.38 1.42
N ILE A 113 13.73 2.66 2.50
CA ILE A 113 13.86 1.20 2.50
C ILE A 113 12.58 0.62 3.07
N ALA A 114 11.76 0.00 2.23
CA ALA A 114 10.54 -0.69 2.64
C ALA A 114 10.78 -2.21 2.66
N CYS A 115 10.35 -2.87 3.72
CA CYS A 115 10.40 -4.33 3.79
C CYS A 115 9.01 -4.92 3.97
N VAL A 116 8.70 -5.98 3.21
CA VAL A 116 7.56 -6.82 3.56
C VAL A 116 7.91 -7.64 4.79
N SER A 117 6.94 -7.91 5.68
CA SER A 117 7.18 -8.61 6.94
C SER A 117 5.92 -9.33 7.44
N ALA A 118 5.99 -9.85 8.65
CA ALA A 118 4.89 -10.49 9.37
C ALA A 118 4.30 -11.71 8.64
N GLY A 119 5.22 -12.56 8.11
CA GLY A 119 4.83 -13.76 7.39
C GLY A 119 4.26 -13.50 6.00
N PHE A 120 4.73 -12.43 5.35
CA PHE A 120 4.34 -12.13 3.96
C PHE A 120 4.62 -13.32 3.02
N PRO A 121 3.70 -13.66 2.07
CA PRO A 121 2.48 -12.93 1.71
C PRO A 121 1.21 -13.42 2.42
N SER A 122 1.24 -14.49 3.19
CA SER A 122 0.02 -15.14 3.70
C SER A 122 -0.39 -14.72 5.10
N SER A 123 0.51 -14.11 5.87
CA SER A 123 0.32 -13.81 7.30
C SER A 123 0.03 -15.05 8.16
N GLN A 124 0.29 -16.26 7.65
CA GLN A 124 -0.05 -17.54 8.28
C GLN A 124 1.11 -18.09 9.13
N THR A 125 1.45 -17.36 10.20
CA THR A 125 2.46 -17.78 11.19
C THR A 125 2.08 -17.23 12.57
N PHE A 126 2.88 -17.55 13.60
CA PHE A 126 2.68 -17.09 14.96
C PHE A 126 2.96 -15.59 15.09
N THR A 127 2.21 -14.91 15.96
CA THR A 127 2.38 -13.45 16.18
C THR A 127 3.78 -13.11 16.65
N GLU A 128 4.35 -13.92 17.54
CA GLU A 128 5.73 -13.74 18.04
C GLU A 128 6.78 -13.82 16.93
N VAL A 129 6.56 -14.67 15.92
CA VAL A 129 7.43 -14.76 14.73
C VAL A 129 7.30 -13.50 13.88
N LYS A 130 6.08 -13.00 13.69
CA LYS A 130 5.82 -11.76 12.96
C LYS A 130 6.50 -10.56 13.63
N VAL A 131 6.38 -10.46 14.95
CA VAL A 131 7.04 -9.44 15.78
C VAL A 131 8.56 -9.52 15.63
N ALA A 132 9.13 -10.71 15.74
CA ALA A 132 10.56 -10.90 15.60
C ALA A 132 11.07 -10.54 14.19
N GLU A 133 10.40 -10.98 13.13
CA GLU A 133 10.72 -10.64 11.74
C GLU A 133 10.69 -9.13 11.51
N THR A 134 9.64 -8.45 11.99
CA THR A 134 9.49 -7.00 11.87
C THR A 134 10.59 -6.25 12.61
N ALA A 135 10.90 -6.66 13.85
CA ALA A 135 11.97 -6.05 14.62
C ALA A 135 13.34 -6.23 13.94
N MET A 136 13.62 -7.40 13.38
CA MET A 136 14.87 -7.66 12.64
C MET A 136 14.96 -6.79 11.39
N ALA A 137 13.90 -6.68 10.59
CA ALA A 137 13.90 -5.82 9.40
C ALA A 137 14.23 -4.36 9.74
N LEU A 138 13.67 -3.83 10.82
CA LEU A 138 13.96 -2.48 11.30
C LEU A 138 15.41 -2.34 11.80
N MET A 139 15.93 -3.34 12.52
CA MET A 139 17.33 -3.34 13.00
C MET A 139 18.32 -3.35 11.84
N GLU A 140 18.00 -4.07 10.75
CA GLU A 140 18.79 -4.14 9.53
C GLU A 140 18.63 -2.90 8.62
N GLY A 141 17.78 -1.94 8.99
CA GLY A 141 17.73 -0.62 8.38
C GLY A 141 16.50 -0.32 7.53
N ALA A 142 15.42 -1.10 7.67
CA ALA A 142 14.15 -0.73 7.05
C ALA A 142 13.59 0.56 7.65
N ASP A 143 13.13 1.49 6.80
CA ASP A 143 12.42 2.71 7.17
C ASP A 143 10.91 2.49 7.28
N GLU A 144 10.39 1.55 6.51
CA GLU A 144 8.95 1.27 6.36
C GLU A 144 8.70 -0.24 6.32
N ILE A 145 7.59 -0.66 6.90
CA ILE A 145 7.20 -2.08 6.98
C ILE A 145 5.84 -2.31 6.33
N ASP A 146 5.77 -3.24 5.39
CA ASP A 146 4.53 -3.65 4.73
C ASP A 146 4.08 -5.02 5.30
N ILE A 147 3.02 -5.06 6.10
CA ILE A 147 2.45 -6.29 6.69
C ILE A 147 1.15 -6.70 5.97
N VAL A 148 0.71 -7.94 6.16
CA VAL A 148 -0.59 -8.42 5.64
C VAL A 148 -1.53 -8.72 6.80
N ILE A 149 -2.80 -8.33 6.71
CA ILE A 149 -3.79 -8.73 7.70
C ILE A 149 -3.93 -10.26 7.74
N SER A 150 -4.31 -10.80 8.89
CA SER A 150 -4.75 -12.19 8.99
C SER A 150 -6.13 -12.36 8.34
N VAL A 151 -6.14 -12.50 6.99
CA VAL A 151 -7.37 -12.54 6.16
C VAL A 151 -8.37 -13.58 6.65
N GLY A 152 -7.88 -14.75 7.06
CA GLY A 152 -8.74 -15.82 7.61
C GLY A 152 -9.46 -15.40 8.87
N LYS A 153 -8.80 -14.70 9.79
CA LYS A 153 -9.42 -14.13 11.01
C LYS A 153 -10.50 -13.11 10.63
N PHE A 154 -10.18 -12.18 9.73
CA PHE A 154 -11.14 -11.19 9.25
C PHE A 154 -12.40 -11.84 8.67
N LEU A 155 -12.25 -12.80 7.75
CA LEU A 155 -13.36 -13.46 7.08
C LEU A 155 -14.23 -14.33 8.03
N SER A 156 -13.66 -14.83 9.12
CA SER A 156 -14.38 -15.55 10.16
C SER A 156 -15.07 -14.63 11.18
N GLY A 157 -14.87 -13.30 11.07
CA GLY A 157 -15.41 -12.32 12.01
C GLY A 157 -14.57 -12.15 13.28
N ASP A 158 -13.40 -12.76 13.35
CA ASP A 158 -12.44 -12.62 14.46
C ASP A 158 -11.63 -11.31 14.31
N TYR A 159 -12.34 -10.20 14.40
CA TYR A 159 -11.76 -8.85 14.25
C TYR A 159 -10.82 -8.51 15.40
N GLU A 160 -11.08 -9.02 16.61
CA GLU A 160 -10.29 -8.76 17.80
C GLU A 160 -8.85 -9.25 17.60
N ASN A 161 -8.68 -10.54 17.35
CA ASN A 161 -7.34 -11.11 17.15
C ASN A 161 -6.61 -10.55 15.92
N MET A 162 -7.32 -10.17 14.86
CA MET A 162 -6.72 -9.50 13.71
C MET A 162 -6.20 -8.10 14.07
N CYS A 163 -7.00 -7.31 14.78
CA CYS A 163 -6.65 -5.93 15.14
C CYS A 163 -5.56 -5.87 16.20
N GLU A 164 -5.59 -6.77 17.19
CA GLU A 164 -4.55 -6.87 18.21
C GLU A 164 -3.19 -7.22 17.60
N GLU A 165 -3.16 -8.13 16.64
CA GLU A 165 -1.96 -8.46 15.88
C GLU A 165 -1.39 -7.24 15.14
N ILE A 166 -2.25 -6.43 14.49
CA ILE A 166 -1.81 -5.19 13.81
C ILE A 166 -1.27 -4.19 14.84
N GLN A 167 -1.94 -4.02 15.98
CA GLN A 167 -1.49 -3.12 17.06
C GLN A 167 -0.13 -3.52 17.60
N GLU A 168 0.08 -4.82 17.87
CA GLU A 168 1.36 -5.34 18.35
C GLU A 168 2.49 -5.09 17.35
N LEU A 169 2.23 -5.27 16.06
CA LEU A 169 3.19 -4.96 15.00
C LEU A 169 3.46 -3.45 14.89
N LYS A 170 2.44 -2.60 15.08
CA LYS A 170 2.64 -1.13 15.10
C LYS A 170 3.49 -0.71 16.29
N ASP A 171 3.30 -1.32 17.46
CA ASP A 171 4.12 -1.04 18.64
C ASP A 171 5.60 -1.36 18.40
N VAL A 172 5.90 -2.39 17.60
CA VAL A 172 7.27 -2.71 17.16
C VAL A 172 7.79 -1.67 16.17
N CYS A 173 6.95 -1.23 15.24
CA CYS A 173 7.32 -0.24 14.22
C CYS A 173 7.58 1.16 14.82
N LYS A 174 6.97 1.52 15.95
CA LYS A 174 7.12 2.83 16.60
C LYS A 174 6.90 3.98 15.61
N GLU A 175 7.93 4.77 15.38
CA GLU A 175 7.91 5.94 14.48
C GLU A 175 8.01 5.56 13.00
N HIS A 176 8.37 4.32 12.69
CA HIS A 176 8.45 3.86 11.31
C HIS A 176 7.05 3.63 10.72
N HIS A 177 6.90 3.94 9.44
CA HIS A 177 5.63 3.75 8.75
C HIS A 177 5.30 2.27 8.60
N MET A 178 4.11 1.91 9.03
CA MET A 178 3.54 0.59 8.83
C MET A 178 2.42 0.64 7.78
N LYS A 179 2.61 -0.09 6.67
CA LYS A 179 1.60 -0.22 5.61
C LYS A 179 0.90 -1.56 5.74
N VAL A 180 -0.42 -1.54 5.92
CA VAL A 180 -1.23 -2.73 6.13
C VAL A 180 -1.88 -3.17 4.82
N ILE A 181 -1.46 -4.33 4.33
CA ILE A 181 -2.01 -4.96 3.12
C ILE A 181 -3.32 -5.67 3.49
N LEU A 182 -4.40 -5.28 2.83
CA LEU A 182 -5.72 -5.87 3.07
C LEU A 182 -5.97 -7.15 2.28
N GLU A 183 -5.22 -7.40 1.21
CA GLU A 183 -5.42 -8.47 0.23
C GLU A 183 -6.84 -8.43 -0.35
N THR A 184 -7.18 -7.32 -0.97
CA THR A 184 -8.55 -6.95 -1.39
C THR A 184 -9.22 -8.00 -2.27
N GLY A 185 -8.45 -8.72 -3.10
CA GLY A 185 -8.97 -9.82 -3.91
C GLY A 185 -9.53 -10.99 -3.08
N ALA A 186 -8.97 -11.24 -1.90
CA ALA A 186 -9.47 -12.26 -0.98
C ALA A 186 -10.72 -11.80 -0.21
N LEU A 187 -10.89 -10.50 0.00
CA LEU A 187 -12.04 -9.91 0.71
C LEU A 187 -13.34 -9.93 -0.11
N LYS A 188 -13.24 -9.94 -1.43
CA LYS A 188 -14.31 -10.19 -2.42
C LYS A 188 -15.43 -9.14 -2.53
N SER A 189 -15.71 -8.31 -1.54
CA SER A 189 -16.79 -7.32 -1.58
C SER A 189 -16.34 -5.95 -1.10
N ALA A 190 -16.96 -4.91 -1.63
CA ALA A 190 -16.77 -3.53 -1.20
C ALA A 190 -17.00 -3.37 0.30
N SER A 191 -18.02 -4.02 0.85
CA SER A 191 -18.32 -4.00 2.28
C SER A 191 -17.18 -4.57 3.13
N ASN A 192 -16.57 -5.69 2.73
CA ASN A 192 -15.44 -6.28 3.44
C ASN A 192 -14.19 -5.39 3.32
N ILE A 193 -13.93 -4.83 2.13
CA ILE A 193 -12.81 -3.90 1.93
C ILE A 193 -12.96 -2.67 2.81
N MET A 194 -14.17 -2.10 2.90
CA MET A 194 -14.47 -0.97 3.78
C MET A 194 -14.20 -1.30 5.25
N LYS A 195 -14.72 -2.45 5.73
CA LYS A 195 -14.52 -2.89 7.13
C LYS A 195 -13.05 -3.13 7.44
N ALA A 196 -12.33 -3.87 6.58
CA ALA A 196 -10.91 -4.14 6.77
C ALA A 196 -10.08 -2.86 6.78
N SER A 197 -10.39 -1.89 5.90
CA SER A 197 -9.76 -0.57 5.88
C SER A 197 -9.94 0.16 7.21
N ILE A 198 -11.18 0.28 7.70
CA ILE A 198 -11.49 0.98 8.96
C ILE A 198 -10.79 0.31 10.13
N LEU A 199 -10.87 -1.02 10.26
CA LEU A 199 -10.25 -1.77 11.35
C LEU A 199 -8.73 -1.62 11.34
N SER A 200 -8.09 -1.71 10.17
CA SER A 200 -6.64 -1.53 10.04
C SER A 200 -6.19 -0.13 10.46
N MET A 201 -6.91 0.91 10.06
CA MET A 201 -6.60 2.30 10.45
C MET A 201 -6.77 2.52 11.96
N TYR A 202 -7.81 1.98 12.58
CA TYR A 202 -7.99 2.04 14.04
C TYR A 202 -6.94 1.21 14.80
N SER A 203 -6.30 0.26 14.14
CA SER A 203 -5.24 -0.57 14.72
C SER A 203 -3.84 0.02 14.51
N GLY A 204 -3.72 1.23 13.93
CA GLY A 204 -2.47 1.97 13.84
C GLY A 204 -1.78 1.91 12.47
N ALA A 205 -2.49 1.51 11.40
CA ALA A 205 -1.94 1.60 10.06
C ALA A 205 -1.63 3.05 9.66
N ASP A 206 -0.40 3.33 9.21
CA ASP A 206 -0.01 4.62 8.61
C ASP A 206 -0.40 4.68 7.13
N PHE A 207 -0.46 3.51 6.49
CA PHE A 207 -0.97 3.29 5.14
C PHE A 207 -1.87 2.06 5.11
N ILE A 208 -2.85 2.06 4.23
CA ILE A 208 -3.51 0.83 3.79
C ILE A 208 -3.13 0.54 2.35
N LYS A 209 -2.79 -0.74 2.07
CA LYS A 209 -2.31 -1.22 0.78
C LYS A 209 -3.28 -2.28 0.24
N THR A 210 -3.51 -2.29 -1.07
CA THR A 210 -4.50 -3.20 -1.66
C THR A 210 -4.11 -4.66 -1.54
N SER A 211 -2.90 -5.02 -1.97
CA SER A 211 -2.57 -6.43 -2.26
C SER A 211 -1.09 -6.74 -2.09
N THR A 212 -0.79 -8.02 -1.90
CA THR A 212 0.58 -8.54 -1.89
C THR A 212 1.20 -8.62 -3.29
N GLY A 213 0.36 -8.68 -4.33
CA GLY A 213 0.78 -9.01 -5.70
C GLY A 213 1.01 -10.50 -5.94
N LYS A 214 0.87 -11.35 -4.90
CA LYS A 214 1.06 -12.81 -4.97
C LYS A 214 -0.25 -13.57 -5.17
N GLN A 215 -1.38 -12.89 -5.00
CA GLN A 215 -2.73 -13.42 -5.21
C GLN A 215 -3.50 -12.55 -6.22
N GLN A 216 -4.38 -13.18 -7.00
CA GLN A 216 -5.26 -12.50 -7.95
C GLN A 216 -6.73 -12.56 -7.49
N PRO A 217 -7.54 -11.54 -7.80
CA PRO A 217 -7.13 -10.26 -8.37
C PRO A 217 -6.28 -9.45 -7.38
N ALA A 218 -5.32 -8.66 -7.89
CA ALA A 218 -4.53 -7.73 -7.07
C ALA A 218 -5.27 -6.38 -6.92
N ALA A 219 -4.60 -5.23 -7.13
CA ALA A 219 -5.28 -3.94 -7.09
C ALA A 219 -6.34 -3.82 -8.18
N THR A 220 -7.51 -3.28 -7.82
CA THR A 220 -8.57 -2.90 -8.77
C THR A 220 -9.03 -1.47 -8.50
N PRO A 221 -9.57 -0.76 -9.51
CA PRO A 221 -10.11 0.59 -9.31
C PRO A 221 -11.25 0.64 -8.28
N GLU A 222 -12.10 -0.41 -8.23
CA GLU A 222 -13.20 -0.52 -7.27
C GLU A 222 -12.65 -0.61 -5.83
N ALA A 223 -11.67 -1.49 -5.61
CA ALA A 223 -11.03 -1.63 -4.30
C ALA A 223 -10.35 -0.33 -3.87
N ALA A 224 -9.62 0.32 -4.79
CA ALA A 224 -8.96 1.60 -4.54
C ALA A 224 -9.98 2.69 -4.16
N TYR A 225 -11.09 2.78 -4.88
CA TYR A 225 -12.17 3.73 -4.59
C TYR A 225 -12.74 3.54 -3.18
N VAL A 226 -13.05 2.28 -2.80
CA VAL A 226 -13.57 1.96 -1.47
C VAL A 226 -12.56 2.28 -0.38
N MET A 227 -11.28 1.93 -0.58
CA MET A 227 -10.21 2.22 0.38
C MET A 227 -9.99 3.73 0.55
N CYS A 228 -9.99 4.50 -0.54
CA CYS A 228 -9.89 5.96 -0.47
C CYS A 228 -11.09 6.57 0.24
N ARG A 229 -12.32 6.07 0.02
CA ARG A 229 -13.50 6.48 0.79
C ARG A 229 -13.34 6.18 2.28
N ALA A 230 -12.85 5.00 2.63
CA ALA A 230 -12.59 4.63 4.02
C ALA A 230 -11.58 5.59 4.68
N ILE A 231 -10.49 5.91 3.98
CA ILE A 231 -9.49 6.89 4.45
C ILE A 231 -10.13 8.26 4.67
N LYS A 232 -10.93 8.74 3.70
CA LYS A 232 -11.59 10.04 3.80
C LYS A 232 -12.55 10.12 4.98
N GLU A 233 -13.42 9.11 5.11
CA GLU A 233 -14.37 9.05 6.23
C GLU A 233 -13.66 8.91 7.59
N TYR A 234 -12.56 8.16 7.65
CA TYR A 234 -11.74 8.03 8.85
C TYR A 234 -11.09 9.37 9.24
N TYR A 235 -10.49 10.05 8.26
CA TYR A 235 -9.88 11.37 8.47
C TYR A 235 -10.91 12.41 8.94
N ASP A 236 -12.08 12.46 8.29
CA ASP A 236 -13.15 13.40 8.65
C ASP A 236 -13.69 13.19 10.08
N LYS A 237 -13.59 11.96 10.61
CA LYS A 237 -14.07 11.63 11.97
C LYS A 237 -13.00 11.72 13.05
N THR A 238 -11.75 11.49 12.71
CA THR A 238 -10.65 11.35 13.69
C THR A 238 -9.59 12.45 13.59
N GLY A 239 -9.48 13.11 12.44
CA GLY A 239 -8.37 14.01 12.11
C GLY A 239 -7.04 13.29 11.81
N ASN A 240 -7.00 11.96 11.90
CA ASN A 240 -5.79 11.18 11.63
C ASN A 240 -5.68 10.88 10.13
N LYS A 241 -4.56 11.29 9.53
CA LYS A 241 -4.28 11.09 8.11
C LYS A 241 -3.63 9.72 7.90
N VAL A 242 -4.12 8.97 6.93
CA VAL A 242 -3.59 7.65 6.53
C VAL A 242 -3.33 7.65 5.03
N GLY A 243 -2.24 7.03 4.60
CA GLY A 243 -1.86 6.94 3.20
C GLY A 243 -2.53 5.78 2.46
N PHE A 244 -2.46 5.83 1.13
CA PHE A 244 -2.99 4.82 0.24
C PHE A 244 -1.91 4.28 -0.70
N LYS A 245 -1.84 2.93 -0.84
CA LYS A 245 -0.90 2.25 -1.74
C LYS A 245 -1.61 1.16 -2.55
N PRO A 246 -2.00 1.39 -3.81
CA PRO A 246 -2.34 0.30 -4.71
C PRO A 246 -1.07 -0.49 -5.05
N ALA A 247 -1.17 -1.80 -5.13
CA ALA A 247 -0.05 -2.68 -5.42
C ALA A 247 -0.48 -3.96 -6.14
N GLY A 248 0.37 -4.40 -7.09
CA GLY A 248 0.10 -5.54 -7.94
C GLY A 248 -0.92 -5.25 -9.04
N GLY A 249 -0.67 -5.76 -10.24
CA GLY A 249 -1.58 -5.58 -11.37
C GLY A 249 -1.57 -4.19 -12.02
N ILE A 250 -0.66 -3.29 -11.64
CA ILE A 250 -0.48 -1.99 -12.28
C ILE A 250 0.45 -2.19 -13.48
N ASN A 251 -0.11 -2.47 -14.63
CA ASN A 251 0.62 -2.96 -15.79
C ASN A 251 0.83 -1.92 -16.88
N THR A 252 0.14 -0.78 -16.82
CA THR A 252 0.19 0.29 -17.81
C THR A 252 0.29 1.65 -17.13
N VAL A 253 0.76 2.66 -17.88
CA VAL A 253 0.72 4.06 -17.42
C VAL A 253 -0.73 4.49 -17.15
N ASN A 254 -1.68 4.03 -17.97
CA ASN A 254 -3.09 4.33 -17.77
C ASN A 254 -3.63 3.79 -16.43
N ASP A 255 -3.21 2.59 -16.01
CA ASP A 255 -3.60 2.06 -14.68
C ASP A 255 -3.12 2.98 -13.57
N ALA A 256 -1.89 3.46 -13.65
CA ALA A 256 -1.34 4.38 -12.65
C ALA A 256 -2.09 5.73 -12.62
N VAL A 257 -2.45 6.27 -13.79
CA VAL A 257 -3.25 7.50 -13.91
C VAL A 257 -4.67 7.29 -13.35
N ILE A 258 -5.25 6.10 -13.48
CA ILE A 258 -6.52 5.77 -12.84
C ILE A 258 -6.41 5.88 -11.32
N TYR A 259 -5.39 5.28 -10.69
CA TYR A 259 -5.20 5.36 -9.24
C TYR A 259 -4.92 6.80 -8.77
N TYR A 260 -4.10 7.55 -9.49
CA TYR A 260 -3.92 8.98 -9.25
C TYR A 260 -5.26 9.73 -9.26
N THR A 261 -6.07 9.48 -10.27
CA THR A 261 -7.37 10.12 -10.43
C THR A 261 -8.32 9.78 -9.27
N ILE A 262 -8.34 8.51 -8.82
CA ILE A 262 -9.15 8.10 -7.67
C ILE A 262 -8.71 8.86 -6.41
N VAL A 263 -7.41 8.92 -6.14
CA VAL A 263 -6.88 9.66 -4.98
C VAL A 263 -7.27 11.13 -5.06
N LYS A 264 -7.07 11.77 -6.21
CA LYS A 264 -7.42 13.18 -6.42
C LYS A 264 -8.90 13.47 -6.18
N GLU A 265 -9.80 12.67 -6.76
CA GLU A 265 -11.25 12.90 -6.71
C GLU A 265 -11.86 12.53 -5.33
N VAL A 266 -11.30 11.55 -4.62
CA VAL A 266 -11.87 11.06 -3.36
C VAL A 266 -11.19 11.67 -2.14
N LEU A 267 -9.85 11.75 -2.14
CA LEU A 267 -9.06 12.22 -0.99
C LEU A 267 -8.69 13.70 -1.13
N GLY A 268 -8.51 14.19 -2.37
CA GLY A 268 -8.08 15.55 -2.64
C GLY A 268 -6.57 15.70 -2.83
N GLU A 269 -6.16 16.91 -3.21
CA GLU A 269 -4.77 17.21 -3.57
C GLU A 269 -3.80 17.07 -2.38
N GLU A 270 -4.29 17.16 -1.15
CA GLU A 270 -3.47 17.00 0.06
C GLU A 270 -2.85 15.60 0.19
N TRP A 271 -3.39 14.58 -0.48
CA TRP A 271 -2.82 13.24 -0.55
C TRP A 271 -1.88 13.03 -1.74
N LEU A 272 -1.84 13.96 -2.70
CA LEU A 272 -1.00 13.86 -3.89
C LEU A 272 0.45 14.24 -3.57
N ASN A 273 1.13 13.39 -2.83
CA ASN A 273 2.57 13.40 -2.57
C ASN A 273 3.00 12.00 -2.13
N ASN A 274 4.31 11.72 -2.18
CA ASN A 274 4.86 10.42 -1.85
C ASN A 274 4.80 10.05 -0.35
N GLN A 275 4.41 10.97 0.51
CA GLN A 275 4.18 10.70 1.94
C GLN A 275 2.82 10.05 2.19
N TRP A 276 1.84 10.23 1.28
CA TRP A 276 0.46 9.76 1.46
C TRP A 276 -0.07 8.92 0.30
N PHE A 277 0.65 8.90 -0.84
CA PHE A 277 0.31 8.08 -1.99
C PHE A 277 1.53 7.36 -2.53
N ARG A 278 1.46 6.04 -2.66
CA ARG A 278 2.52 5.19 -3.22
C ARG A 278 1.95 4.22 -4.23
N LEU A 279 2.81 3.72 -5.10
CA LEU A 279 2.51 2.68 -6.10
C LEU A 279 3.45 1.50 -5.91
N GLY A 280 2.92 0.36 -5.47
CA GLY A 280 3.73 -0.87 -5.29
C GLY A 280 3.88 -1.61 -6.62
N THR A 281 5.04 -1.49 -7.26
CA THR A 281 5.26 -2.05 -8.60
C THR A 281 6.74 -2.24 -8.94
N SER A 282 7.02 -3.03 -9.98
CA SER A 282 8.35 -3.18 -10.58
C SER A 282 8.38 -2.64 -12.02
N ARG A 283 7.49 -3.12 -12.87
CA ARG A 283 7.51 -2.83 -14.33
C ARG A 283 7.12 -1.40 -14.67
N LEU A 284 6.26 -0.80 -13.87
CA LEU A 284 5.69 0.52 -14.15
C LEU A 284 6.78 1.61 -14.23
N ALA A 285 7.88 1.48 -13.48
CA ALA A 285 8.98 2.44 -13.52
C ALA A 285 9.52 2.64 -14.95
N ASN A 286 9.85 1.54 -15.63
CA ASN A 286 10.32 1.59 -17.02
C ASN A 286 9.23 2.08 -18.01
N LEU A 287 7.95 1.74 -17.74
CA LEU A 287 6.85 2.21 -18.60
C LEU A 287 6.63 3.72 -18.48
N LEU A 288 6.65 4.25 -17.25
CA LEU A 288 6.55 5.69 -17.01
C LEU A 288 7.76 6.44 -17.61
N LEU A 289 8.98 5.95 -17.41
CA LEU A 289 10.17 6.53 -18.03
C LEU A 289 10.07 6.53 -19.56
N SER A 290 9.61 5.42 -20.15
CA SER A 290 9.42 5.32 -21.59
C SER A 290 8.42 6.34 -22.13
N ASP A 291 7.33 6.52 -21.43
CA ASP A 291 6.27 7.46 -21.80
C ASP A 291 6.76 8.92 -21.64
N ILE A 292 7.43 9.26 -20.52
CA ILE A 292 8.00 10.59 -20.26
C ILE A 292 9.08 10.95 -21.27
N LYS A 293 9.96 10.01 -21.63
CA LYS A 293 11.08 10.24 -22.57
C LYS A 293 10.70 10.07 -24.05
N GLY A 294 9.49 9.55 -24.34
CA GLY A 294 9.02 9.29 -25.71
C GLY A 294 9.78 8.18 -26.45
N MET A 295 10.48 7.30 -25.73
CA MET A 295 11.25 6.17 -26.29
C MET A 295 11.27 5.01 -25.30
N GLU A 296 11.47 3.76 -25.81
CA GLU A 296 11.55 2.58 -24.95
C GLU A 296 12.74 2.68 -23.98
N MET A 297 12.46 2.62 -22.68
CA MET A 297 13.43 2.63 -21.60
C MET A 297 13.41 1.29 -20.85
N LYS A 298 14.62 0.77 -20.55
CA LYS A 298 14.85 -0.46 -19.76
C LYS A 298 15.95 -0.17 -18.73
N PHE A 299 15.66 0.74 -17.83
CA PHE A 299 16.64 1.22 -16.86
C PHE A 299 16.69 0.34 -15.62
N PHE A 300 15.51 0.02 -15.04
CA PHE A 300 15.38 -0.85 -13.87
C PHE A 300 15.19 -2.32 -14.24
#